data_aad2ccf353792e7be85000e8e06d76be
#
_entry.id   aad2ccf353792e7be85000e8e06d76be
#
_cell.length_a   1.000
_cell.length_b   1.000
_cell.length_c   1.000
_cell.angle_alpha   90.00
_cell.angle_beta   90.00
_cell.angle_gamma   90.00
#
_symmetry.space_group_name_H-M   'P 1'
#
loop_
_entity.id
_entity.type
_entity.pdbx_description
1 polymer ?
#
loop_
_entity_poly.entity_id
_entity_poly.type
_entity_poly.pdbx_seq_one_letter_code
_entity_poly.pdbx_strand_id
1 'polypeptide(L)'
;MLIDGQWREAAEYRPVMDPYRRVVIGHAPESTLQDLDAALTAAVRAKSVVAGTPAHERAAMLRRLAAMVVERIEPVSQLMVRETGKPIKDARIEVARCEGVLTLSAEEAVRIEGAQVPIDASPNGSGKLAVTWRFPVGVVAAITPYNAPFNLAWHKIAPALAAGNSVVLKAPPQAALVIHELSRILSDAGVPRGWVNFLYGQTVGPALVEDPRVDFITFTGSSPVGAQIKAASGLRRVALELGGTGPTIVHADANIDQAAPMCSVNSMRLAGQSCLSVQNLYIHESRFDAFAAQFVQQVRHLKVGDPTDPGTDIGTLIDEAAAQRVQSWVQEAVAQGARVLTGGTREGAQFHPTVLTDVTHDMRVVKEEIFGPVAVLHRYTDLDSTFEQINDSPFGLHCGIFTADMQTAFRAIRALRFGGVVVNGSSTWRTDQMPYGGIKNSGIGREGPRYAIRDMTDERLVIFNL
;
A
#
# COMPACT_ATOMS: atom_id res chain seq x y z
N MET A 1 -14.44 -19.62 -2.90
CA MET A 1 -14.59 -18.16 -3.14
C MET A 1 -15.89 -17.67 -2.56
N LEU A 2 -15.93 -16.47 -1.98
CA LEU A 2 -17.18 -15.84 -1.52
C LEU A 2 -17.71 -14.91 -2.61
N ILE A 3 -18.80 -15.30 -3.26
CA ILE A 3 -19.49 -14.52 -4.30
C ILE A 3 -20.97 -14.47 -3.96
N ASP A 4 -21.56 -13.29 -3.93
CA ASP A 4 -22.96 -13.06 -3.59
C ASP A 4 -23.35 -13.63 -2.19
N GLY A 5 -22.46 -13.52 -1.23
CA GLY A 5 -22.66 -14.07 0.12
C GLY A 5 -22.72 -15.60 0.19
N GLN A 6 -22.31 -16.29 -0.88
CA GLN A 6 -22.28 -17.75 -0.95
C GLN A 6 -20.86 -18.26 -1.20
N TRP A 7 -20.50 -19.31 -0.50
CA TRP A 7 -19.26 -20.04 -0.76
C TRP A 7 -19.39 -20.87 -2.02
N ARG A 8 -18.47 -20.67 -2.96
CA ARG A 8 -18.37 -21.42 -4.22
C ARG A 8 -17.03 -22.13 -4.29
N GLU A 9 -17.07 -23.34 -4.80
CA GLU A 9 -15.87 -24.07 -5.19
C GLU A 9 -15.32 -23.54 -6.52
N ALA A 10 -14.01 -23.63 -6.71
CA ALA A 10 -13.36 -23.32 -7.97
C ALA A 10 -13.20 -24.60 -8.82
N ALA A 11 -13.14 -24.45 -10.13
CA ALA A 11 -12.81 -25.54 -11.03
C ALA A 11 -11.35 -25.96 -10.90
N GLU A 12 -10.46 -25.02 -10.57
CA GLU A 12 -9.02 -25.23 -10.41
C GLU A 12 -8.52 -24.61 -9.13
N TYR A 13 -7.50 -25.24 -8.54
CA TYR A 13 -6.82 -24.78 -7.35
C TYR A 13 -5.32 -24.79 -7.57
N ARG A 14 -4.64 -23.76 -7.12
CA ARG A 14 -3.19 -23.62 -7.16
C ARG A 14 -2.60 -23.87 -5.76
N PRO A 15 -1.49 -24.65 -5.65
CA PRO A 15 -0.80 -24.79 -4.37
C PRO A 15 -0.24 -23.45 -3.88
N VAL A 16 -0.40 -23.19 -2.60
CA VAL A 16 0.21 -22.06 -1.89
C VAL A 16 1.40 -22.59 -1.09
N MET A 17 2.55 -21.98 -1.30
CA MET A 17 3.81 -22.42 -0.71
C MET A 17 4.19 -21.54 0.47
N ASP A 18 4.72 -22.15 1.52
CA ASP A 18 5.48 -21.44 2.55
C ASP A 18 6.86 -21.10 1.96
N PRO A 19 7.21 -19.81 1.79
CA PRO A 19 8.45 -19.42 1.12
C PRO A 19 9.71 -19.75 1.94
N TYR A 20 9.59 -19.91 3.27
CA TYR A 20 10.69 -20.28 4.14
C TYR A 20 10.89 -21.81 4.18
N ARG A 21 9.81 -22.56 4.45
CA ARG A 21 9.86 -24.05 4.61
C ARG A 21 9.78 -24.79 3.29
N ARG A 22 9.36 -24.11 2.21
CA ARG A 22 9.19 -24.69 0.86
C ARG A 22 8.22 -25.89 0.82
N VAL A 23 7.17 -25.81 1.62
CA VAL A 23 6.10 -26.81 1.67
C VAL A 23 4.77 -26.21 1.27
N VAL A 24 3.87 -27.01 0.73
CA VAL A 24 2.49 -26.61 0.46
C VAL A 24 1.76 -26.42 1.78
N ILE A 25 1.13 -25.26 1.96
CA ILE A 25 0.36 -24.92 3.17
C ILE A 25 -1.15 -24.87 2.93
N GLY A 26 -1.57 -24.94 1.69
CA GLY A 26 -2.96 -24.92 1.27
C GLY A 26 -3.08 -24.77 -0.23
N HIS A 27 -4.32 -24.59 -0.70
CA HIS A 27 -4.64 -24.40 -2.11
C HIS A 27 -5.53 -23.19 -2.28
N ALA A 28 -5.15 -22.29 -3.17
CA ALA A 28 -5.93 -21.10 -3.54
C ALA A 28 -6.79 -21.38 -4.75
N PRO A 29 -8.06 -20.95 -4.78
CA PRO A 29 -8.90 -21.09 -5.96
C PRO A 29 -8.39 -20.20 -7.10
N GLU A 30 -8.60 -20.63 -8.36
CA GLU A 30 -8.44 -19.81 -9.55
C GLU A 30 -9.82 -19.43 -10.09
N SER A 31 -10.09 -18.12 -10.17
CA SER A 31 -11.37 -17.61 -10.68
C SER A 31 -11.40 -17.64 -12.21
N THR A 32 -12.53 -18.02 -12.74
CA THR A 32 -12.86 -17.99 -14.17
C THR A 32 -13.53 -16.67 -14.57
N LEU A 33 -13.68 -16.43 -15.88
CA LEU A 33 -14.49 -15.29 -16.38
C LEU A 33 -15.98 -15.44 -15.99
N GLN A 34 -16.46 -16.65 -15.79
CA GLN A 34 -17.82 -16.89 -15.29
C GLN A 34 -17.96 -16.47 -13.81
N ASP A 35 -16.94 -16.69 -12.99
CA ASP A 35 -16.90 -16.21 -11.61
C ASP A 35 -16.82 -14.68 -11.55
N LEU A 36 -16.06 -14.07 -12.45
CA LEU A 36 -16.01 -12.62 -12.62
C LEU A 36 -17.39 -12.06 -12.97
N ASP A 37 -18.07 -12.65 -13.94
CA ASP A 37 -19.42 -12.23 -14.32
C ASP A 37 -20.41 -12.36 -13.16
N ALA A 38 -20.36 -13.46 -12.42
CA ALA A 38 -21.20 -13.68 -11.25
C ALA A 38 -20.93 -12.65 -10.14
N ALA A 39 -19.66 -12.34 -9.86
CA ALA A 39 -19.26 -11.35 -8.85
C ALA A 39 -19.72 -9.94 -9.21
N LEU A 40 -19.52 -9.53 -10.47
CA LEU A 40 -19.96 -8.22 -10.96
C LEU A 40 -21.48 -8.10 -11.00
N THR A 41 -22.19 -9.15 -11.45
CA THR A 41 -23.67 -9.18 -11.44
C THR A 41 -24.20 -9.04 -10.02
N ALA A 42 -23.60 -9.71 -9.04
CA ALA A 42 -23.97 -9.59 -7.63
C ALA A 42 -23.71 -8.18 -7.10
N ALA A 43 -22.55 -7.58 -7.42
CA ALA A 43 -22.20 -6.23 -6.99
C ALA A 43 -23.13 -5.17 -7.59
N VAL A 44 -23.48 -5.29 -8.88
CA VAL A 44 -24.44 -4.39 -9.56
C VAL A 44 -25.83 -4.50 -8.93
N ARG A 45 -26.30 -5.70 -8.64
CA ARG A 45 -27.59 -5.90 -7.97
C ARG A 45 -27.62 -5.30 -6.57
N ALA A 46 -26.52 -5.39 -5.83
CA ALA A 46 -26.40 -4.85 -4.48
C ALA A 46 -26.25 -3.31 -4.44
N LYS A 47 -25.80 -2.68 -5.55
CA LYS A 47 -25.43 -1.26 -5.63
C LYS A 47 -26.47 -0.31 -5.01
N SER A 48 -27.75 -0.47 -5.36
CA SER A 48 -28.82 0.40 -4.84
C SER A 48 -29.12 0.15 -3.36
N VAL A 49 -29.00 -1.10 -2.90
CA VAL A 49 -29.23 -1.47 -1.50
C VAL A 49 -28.12 -0.88 -0.61
N VAL A 50 -26.86 -1.03 -1.01
CA VAL A 50 -25.71 -0.46 -0.27
C VAL A 50 -25.83 1.07 -0.20
N ALA A 51 -26.14 1.70 -1.33
CA ALA A 51 -26.29 3.17 -1.44
C ALA A 51 -27.47 3.69 -0.58
N GLY A 52 -28.55 2.93 -0.49
CA GLY A 52 -29.76 3.26 0.30
C GLY A 52 -29.63 2.94 1.77
N THR A 53 -28.59 2.19 2.19
CA THR A 53 -28.37 1.85 3.61
C THR A 53 -27.95 3.08 4.42
N PRO A 54 -28.64 3.42 5.51
CA PRO A 54 -28.30 4.58 6.33
C PRO A 54 -26.85 4.57 6.82
N ALA A 55 -26.24 5.76 6.91
CA ALA A 55 -24.85 5.90 7.32
C ALA A 55 -24.52 5.25 8.67
N HIS A 56 -25.45 5.36 9.65
CA HIS A 56 -25.25 4.77 10.98
C HIS A 56 -25.25 3.24 10.94
N GLU A 57 -25.99 2.60 10.03
CA GLU A 57 -26.00 1.14 9.86
C GLU A 57 -24.70 0.66 9.21
N ARG A 58 -24.22 1.37 8.18
CA ARG A 58 -22.89 1.11 7.58
C ARG A 58 -21.78 1.24 8.62
N ALA A 59 -21.83 2.30 9.44
CA ALA A 59 -20.89 2.51 10.53
C ALA A 59 -20.95 1.39 11.59
N ALA A 60 -22.16 0.95 11.97
CA ALA A 60 -22.34 -0.14 12.93
C ALA A 60 -21.76 -1.47 12.41
N MET A 61 -21.96 -1.76 11.12
CA MET A 61 -21.37 -2.94 10.46
C MET A 61 -19.84 -2.88 10.48
N LEU A 62 -19.23 -1.73 10.14
CA LEU A 62 -17.78 -1.55 10.16
C LEU A 62 -17.19 -1.71 11.56
N ARG A 63 -17.85 -1.20 12.61
CA ARG A 63 -17.44 -1.43 14.02
C ARG A 63 -17.52 -2.90 14.42
N ARG A 64 -18.54 -3.63 13.94
CA ARG A 64 -18.65 -5.07 14.17
C ARG A 64 -17.50 -5.82 13.51
N LEU A 65 -17.16 -5.47 12.26
CA LEU A 65 -16.00 -6.02 11.56
C LEU A 65 -14.69 -5.70 12.30
N ALA A 66 -14.53 -4.50 12.84
CA ALA A 66 -13.36 -4.10 13.63
C ALA A 66 -13.18 -5.01 14.86
N ALA A 67 -14.24 -5.26 15.62
CA ALA A 67 -14.20 -6.17 16.76
C ALA A 67 -13.82 -7.60 16.36
N MET A 68 -14.38 -8.12 15.27
CA MET A 68 -14.06 -9.47 14.78
C MET A 68 -12.61 -9.59 14.29
N VAL A 69 -12.04 -8.53 13.72
CA VAL A 69 -10.61 -8.52 13.33
C VAL A 69 -9.72 -8.65 14.56
N VAL A 70 -10.05 -7.98 15.65
CA VAL A 70 -9.28 -8.10 16.92
C VAL A 70 -9.24 -9.54 17.42
N GLU A 71 -10.37 -10.27 17.36
CA GLU A 71 -10.45 -11.68 17.75
C GLU A 71 -9.62 -12.62 16.84
N ARG A 72 -9.32 -12.17 15.63
CA ARG A 72 -8.60 -12.97 14.61
C ARG A 72 -7.13 -12.55 14.43
N ILE A 73 -6.58 -11.64 15.26
CA ILE A 73 -5.20 -11.16 15.11
C ILE A 73 -4.22 -12.33 15.05
N GLU A 74 -4.24 -13.23 16.03
CA GLU A 74 -3.25 -14.31 16.08
C GLU A 74 -3.39 -15.34 14.95
N PRO A 75 -4.57 -15.95 14.70
CA PRO A 75 -4.69 -16.93 13.63
C PRO A 75 -4.39 -16.35 12.22
N VAL A 76 -4.82 -15.13 11.92
CA VAL A 76 -4.51 -14.47 10.64
C VAL A 76 -3.02 -14.16 10.54
N SER A 77 -2.38 -13.72 11.63
CA SER A 77 -0.94 -13.44 11.64
C SER A 77 -0.12 -14.70 11.41
N GLN A 78 -0.46 -15.83 12.05
CA GLN A 78 0.21 -17.11 11.84
C GLN A 78 0.08 -17.62 10.40
N LEU A 79 -1.10 -17.46 9.81
CA LEU A 79 -1.31 -17.79 8.40
C LEU A 79 -0.48 -16.89 7.47
N MET A 80 -0.50 -15.56 7.72
CA MET A 80 0.26 -14.58 6.94
C MET A 80 1.76 -14.86 6.95
N VAL A 81 2.34 -15.21 8.11
CA VAL A 81 3.75 -15.62 8.22
C VAL A 81 4.07 -16.78 7.29
N ARG A 82 3.23 -17.81 7.30
CA ARG A 82 3.43 -19.02 6.50
C ARG A 82 3.22 -18.79 5.01
N GLU A 83 2.31 -17.88 4.63
CA GLU A 83 1.98 -17.60 3.24
C GLU A 83 2.94 -16.60 2.60
N THR A 84 3.42 -15.60 3.36
CA THR A 84 4.20 -14.47 2.80
C THR A 84 5.65 -14.42 3.27
N GLY A 85 6.03 -15.23 4.26
CA GLY A 85 7.38 -15.18 4.86
C GLY A 85 7.64 -13.93 5.72
N LYS A 86 6.64 -13.15 6.01
CA LYS A 86 6.73 -11.95 6.87
C LYS A 86 7.01 -12.38 8.32
N PRO A 87 7.92 -11.71 9.07
CA PRO A 87 8.12 -11.98 10.49
C PRO A 87 6.83 -11.85 11.30
N ILE A 88 6.61 -12.76 12.26
CA ILE A 88 5.37 -12.82 13.07
C ILE A 88 5.06 -11.50 13.79
N LYS A 89 6.10 -10.79 14.28
CA LYS A 89 5.92 -9.47 14.91
C LYS A 89 5.32 -8.44 13.96
N ASP A 90 5.73 -8.44 12.69
CA ASP A 90 5.22 -7.54 11.67
C ASP A 90 3.83 -7.96 11.19
N ALA A 91 3.55 -9.25 11.10
CA ALA A 91 2.23 -9.76 10.77
C ALA A 91 1.18 -9.37 11.82
N ARG A 92 1.53 -9.48 13.12
CA ARG A 92 0.67 -9.04 14.22
C ARG A 92 0.37 -7.54 14.17
N ILE A 93 1.39 -6.72 13.88
CA ILE A 93 1.21 -5.26 13.72
C ILE A 93 0.28 -4.95 12.54
N GLU A 94 0.45 -5.65 11.41
CA GLU A 94 -0.40 -5.44 10.24
C GLU A 94 -1.86 -5.75 10.53
N VAL A 95 -2.14 -6.93 11.10
CA VAL A 95 -3.52 -7.36 11.39
C VAL A 95 -4.15 -6.45 12.45
N ALA A 96 -3.43 -6.11 13.51
CA ALA A 96 -3.93 -5.22 14.57
C ALA A 96 -4.30 -3.83 14.04
N ARG A 97 -3.54 -3.26 13.09
CA ARG A 97 -3.86 -1.96 12.48
C ARG A 97 -5.17 -1.92 11.73
N CYS A 98 -5.69 -3.06 11.29
CA CYS A 98 -6.92 -3.11 10.51
C CYS A 98 -8.15 -2.71 11.34
N GLU A 99 -8.12 -2.90 12.67
CA GLU A 99 -9.13 -2.38 13.58
C GLU A 99 -9.24 -0.85 13.43
N GLY A 100 -8.11 -0.14 13.44
CA GLY A 100 -8.08 1.32 13.26
C GLY A 100 -8.63 1.78 11.91
N VAL A 101 -8.31 1.08 10.82
CA VAL A 101 -8.84 1.38 9.47
C VAL A 101 -10.36 1.25 9.42
N LEU A 102 -10.90 0.18 10.01
CA LEU A 102 -12.35 -0.08 10.08
C LEU A 102 -13.06 0.94 10.96
N THR A 103 -12.50 1.25 12.13
CA THR A 103 -13.03 2.25 13.07
C THR A 103 -13.04 3.65 12.45
N LEU A 104 -11.94 4.08 11.83
CA LEU A 104 -11.88 5.35 11.12
C LEU A 104 -12.88 5.41 9.94
N SER A 105 -13.03 4.31 9.20
CA SER A 105 -14.03 4.24 8.12
C SER A 105 -15.46 4.34 8.65
N ALA A 106 -15.74 3.74 9.81
CA ALA A 106 -17.05 3.86 10.46
C ALA A 106 -17.33 5.29 10.95
N GLU A 107 -16.31 5.97 11.47
CA GLU A 107 -16.42 7.37 11.89
C GLU A 107 -16.63 8.31 10.70
N GLU A 108 -15.91 8.10 9.60
CA GLU A 108 -16.06 8.92 8.40
C GLU A 108 -17.35 8.61 7.63
N ALA A 109 -17.93 7.41 7.75
CA ALA A 109 -19.23 7.07 7.13
C ALA A 109 -20.34 8.02 7.55
N VAL A 110 -20.33 8.49 8.81
CA VAL A 110 -21.32 9.42 9.35
C VAL A 110 -20.94 10.90 9.23
N ARG A 111 -19.79 11.17 8.58
CA ARG A 111 -19.27 12.53 8.32
C ARG A 111 -19.22 12.87 6.82
N ILE A 112 -19.91 12.09 5.98
CA ILE A 112 -20.00 12.39 4.54
C ILE A 112 -20.97 13.55 4.37
N GLU A 113 -20.43 14.73 4.15
CA GLU A 113 -21.16 15.99 4.05
C GLU A 113 -21.02 16.64 2.67
N GLY A 114 -21.99 17.48 2.33
CA GLY A 114 -21.91 18.41 1.23
C GLY A 114 -21.73 19.84 1.75
N ALA A 115 -21.86 20.82 0.85
CA ALA A 115 -21.71 22.23 1.16
C ALA A 115 -22.91 23.03 0.66
N GLN A 116 -23.25 24.11 1.35
CA GLN A 116 -24.08 25.15 0.77
C GLN A 116 -23.22 25.99 -0.20
N VAL A 117 -23.72 26.16 -1.40
CA VAL A 117 -23.07 26.98 -2.43
C VAL A 117 -23.71 28.37 -2.42
N PRO A 118 -22.94 29.46 -2.23
CA PRO A 118 -23.47 30.82 -2.22
C PRO A 118 -23.81 31.27 -3.68
N ILE A 119 -24.86 30.69 -4.24
CA ILE A 119 -25.22 30.85 -5.66
C ILE A 119 -25.77 32.24 -5.96
N ASP A 120 -26.28 32.95 -4.93
CA ASP A 120 -26.76 34.33 -4.98
C ASP A 120 -25.63 35.38 -5.02
N ALA A 121 -24.36 34.94 -5.00
CA ALA A 121 -23.21 35.79 -5.31
C ALA A 121 -23.24 36.37 -6.73
N SER A 122 -24.13 35.86 -7.60
CA SER A 122 -24.42 36.43 -8.91
C SER A 122 -25.94 36.69 -9.07
N PRO A 123 -26.35 37.69 -9.91
CA PRO A 123 -27.76 38.03 -10.11
C PRO A 123 -28.64 36.85 -10.57
N ASN A 124 -28.06 35.93 -11.35
CA ASN A 124 -28.78 34.74 -11.85
C ASN A 124 -29.09 33.72 -10.74
N GLY A 125 -28.46 33.84 -9.58
CA GLY A 125 -28.71 33.01 -8.41
C GLY A 125 -29.80 33.54 -7.48
N SER A 126 -30.33 34.74 -7.70
CA SER A 126 -31.40 35.31 -6.88
C SER A 126 -32.62 34.40 -6.86
N GLY A 127 -33.20 34.17 -5.67
CA GLY A 127 -34.35 33.28 -5.48
C GLY A 127 -34.02 31.79 -5.64
N LYS A 128 -32.75 31.43 -5.49
CA LYS A 128 -32.31 30.02 -5.57
C LYS A 128 -31.52 29.60 -4.31
N LEU A 129 -31.66 28.33 -3.92
CA LEU A 129 -30.82 27.68 -2.93
C LEU A 129 -30.02 26.60 -3.66
N ALA A 130 -28.73 26.57 -3.45
CA ALA A 130 -27.87 25.50 -3.99
C ALA A 130 -27.09 24.82 -2.89
N VAL A 131 -27.05 23.49 -2.97
CA VAL A 131 -26.26 22.63 -2.07
C VAL A 131 -25.51 21.58 -2.89
N THR A 132 -24.37 21.14 -2.41
CA THR A 132 -23.75 19.92 -2.93
C THR A 132 -24.13 18.74 -2.08
N TRP A 133 -24.20 17.57 -2.69
CA TRP A 133 -24.51 16.31 -2.02
C TRP A 133 -23.61 15.21 -2.56
N ARG A 134 -23.13 14.30 -1.69
CA ARG A 134 -22.26 13.21 -2.11
C ARG A 134 -23.02 11.90 -2.26
N PHE A 135 -22.80 11.24 -3.39
CA PHE A 135 -23.39 9.95 -3.75
C PHE A 135 -22.30 8.91 -3.98
N PRO A 136 -22.52 7.63 -3.58
CA PRO A 136 -21.59 6.57 -3.90
C PRO A 136 -21.39 6.42 -5.41
N VAL A 137 -20.17 6.12 -5.85
CA VAL A 137 -19.86 5.90 -7.27
C VAL A 137 -20.54 4.65 -7.82
N GLY A 138 -20.66 3.57 -7.00
CA GLY A 138 -21.34 2.34 -7.38
C GLY A 138 -20.55 1.07 -7.13
N VAL A 139 -20.05 0.40 -8.17
CA VAL A 139 -19.25 -0.82 -8.08
C VAL A 139 -17.77 -0.47 -8.06
N VAL A 140 -17.07 -0.85 -7.00
CA VAL A 140 -15.63 -0.64 -6.82
C VAL A 140 -14.86 -1.93 -7.11
N ALA A 141 -13.98 -1.91 -8.11
CA ALA A 141 -12.98 -2.95 -8.30
C ALA A 141 -11.78 -2.67 -7.41
N ALA A 142 -11.48 -3.56 -6.47
CA ALA A 142 -10.37 -3.46 -5.54
C ALA A 142 -9.33 -4.54 -5.86
N ILE A 143 -8.08 -4.12 -6.10
CA ILE A 143 -6.99 -5.04 -6.44
C ILE A 143 -5.84 -4.79 -5.46
N THR A 144 -5.40 -5.83 -4.76
CA THR A 144 -4.47 -5.74 -3.65
C THR A 144 -3.14 -6.47 -3.90
N PRO A 145 -2.03 -6.02 -3.30
CA PRO A 145 -0.72 -6.68 -3.35
C PRO A 145 -0.54 -7.68 -2.19
N TYR A 146 0.58 -8.38 -2.21
CA TYR A 146 0.93 -9.41 -1.23
C TYR A 146 1.70 -8.93 0.01
N ASN A 147 2.32 -7.75 -0.05
CA ASN A 147 3.25 -7.29 1.00
C ASN A 147 2.57 -6.83 2.29
N ALA A 148 1.34 -6.32 2.20
CA ALA A 148 0.46 -6.05 3.34
C ALA A 148 -0.99 -6.44 2.99
N PRO A 149 -1.25 -7.73 2.70
CA PRO A 149 -2.46 -8.16 2.01
C PRO A 149 -3.72 -7.90 2.80
N PHE A 150 -3.68 -8.10 4.12
CA PHE A 150 -4.84 -7.96 4.98
C PHE A 150 -5.18 -6.48 5.23
N ASN A 151 -4.17 -5.65 5.54
CA ASN A 151 -4.36 -4.24 5.79
C ASN A 151 -4.79 -3.48 4.52
N LEU A 152 -4.14 -3.73 3.39
CA LEU A 152 -4.47 -3.05 2.13
C LEU A 152 -5.83 -3.49 1.55
N ALA A 153 -6.30 -4.69 1.85
CA ALA A 153 -7.66 -5.08 1.51
C ALA A 153 -8.69 -4.27 2.33
N TRP A 154 -8.46 -4.07 3.63
CA TRP A 154 -9.34 -3.24 4.46
C TRP A 154 -9.30 -1.77 4.06
N HIS A 155 -8.16 -1.23 3.67
CA HIS A 155 -8.04 0.13 3.13
C HIS A 155 -8.87 0.37 1.85
N LYS A 156 -9.27 -0.70 1.15
CA LYS A 156 -10.13 -0.62 -0.03
C LYS A 156 -11.57 -0.94 0.27
N ILE A 157 -11.83 -2.02 1.03
CA ILE A 157 -13.19 -2.47 1.36
C ILE A 157 -13.88 -1.51 2.33
N ALA A 158 -13.23 -1.15 3.44
CA ALA A 158 -13.88 -0.40 4.51
C ALA A 158 -14.34 1.00 4.04
N PRO A 159 -13.52 1.84 3.38
CA PRO A 159 -13.99 3.12 2.87
C PRO A 159 -15.01 3.00 1.73
N ALA A 160 -14.94 1.95 0.89
CA ALA A 160 -15.95 1.71 -0.13
C ALA A 160 -17.33 1.43 0.50
N LEU A 161 -17.40 0.55 1.50
CA LEU A 161 -18.63 0.27 2.24
C LEU A 161 -19.12 1.50 3.03
N ALA A 162 -18.20 2.24 3.66
CA ALA A 162 -18.51 3.49 4.35
C ALA A 162 -19.18 4.51 3.42
N ALA A 163 -18.68 4.61 2.19
CA ALA A 163 -19.22 5.48 1.15
C ALA A 163 -20.55 4.99 0.54
N GLY A 164 -20.94 3.73 0.79
CA GLY A 164 -22.16 3.15 0.22
C GLY A 164 -21.97 2.45 -1.12
N ASN A 165 -20.77 1.94 -1.41
CA ASN A 165 -20.45 1.21 -2.64
C ASN A 165 -20.43 -0.30 -2.41
N SER A 166 -20.69 -1.08 -3.46
CA SER A 166 -20.39 -2.51 -3.52
C SER A 166 -18.96 -2.74 -4.03
N VAL A 167 -18.37 -3.88 -3.66
CA VAL A 167 -16.95 -4.17 -3.93
C VAL A 167 -16.79 -5.54 -4.60
N VAL A 168 -15.92 -5.58 -5.62
CA VAL A 168 -15.33 -6.82 -6.14
C VAL A 168 -13.84 -6.75 -5.88
N LEU A 169 -13.35 -7.56 -4.94
CA LEU A 169 -11.94 -7.62 -4.57
C LEU A 169 -11.25 -8.77 -5.29
N LYS A 170 -10.19 -8.45 -6.01
CA LYS A 170 -9.27 -9.42 -6.61
C LYS A 170 -8.06 -9.60 -5.68
N ALA A 171 -7.95 -10.79 -5.08
CA ALA A 171 -6.88 -11.16 -4.17
C ALA A 171 -5.52 -11.26 -4.87
N PRO A 172 -4.41 -10.92 -4.18
CA PRO A 172 -3.08 -11.21 -4.71
C PRO A 172 -2.84 -12.72 -4.72
N PRO A 173 -2.27 -13.28 -5.80
CA PRO A 173 -2.03 -14.72 -5.86
C PRO A 173 -1.16 -15.25 -4.70
N GLN A 174 -0.19 -14.44 -4.24
CA GLN A 174 0.78 -14.82 -3.21
C GLN A 174 0.27 -14.66 -1.77
N ALA A 175 -0.98 -14.19 -1.56
CA ALA A 175 -1.60 -14.07 -0.24
C ALA A 175 -3.09 -14.40 -0.28
N ALA A 176 -3.44 -15.41 -1.06
CA ALA A 176 -4.82 -15.82 -1.31
C ALA A 176 -5.50 -16.41 -0.07
N LEU A 177 -4.77 -17.15 0.76
CA LEU A 177 -5.30 -17.77 1.98
C LEU A 177 -5.61 -16.70 3.04
N VAL A 178 -4.75 -15.70 3.18
CA VAL A 178 -4.98 -14.53 4.07
C VAL A 178 -6.24 -13.78 3.64
N ILE A 179 -6.45 -13.56 2.34
CA ILE A 179 -7.67 -12.91 1.82
C ILE A 179 -8.90 -13.84 1.97
N HIS A 180 -8.70 -15.15 1.93
CA HIS A 180 -9.79 -16.08 2.22
C HIS A 180 -10.27 -15.94 3.67
N GLU A 181 -9.36 -15.81 4.65
CA GLU A 181 -9.74 -15.53 6.05
C GLU A 181 -10.45 -14.18 6.20
N LEU A 182 -10.03 -13.14 5.47
CA LEU A 182 -10.74 -11.86 5.43
C LEU A 182 -12.18 -12.05 4.91
N SER A 183 -12.36 -12.86 3.86
CA SER A 183 -13.71 -13.15 3.32
C SER A 183 -14.58 -13.93 4.32
N ARG A 184 -13.98 -14.79 5.18
CA ARG A 184 -14.68 -15.45 6.27
C ARG A 184 -15.16 -14.48 7.33
N ILE A 185 -14.32 -13.52 7.74
CA ILE A 185 -14.71 -12.47 8.68
C ILE A 185 -15.92 -11.69 8.18
N LEU A 186 -15.95 -11.31 6.90
CA LEU A 186 -17.09 -10.61 6.29
C LEU A 186 -18.36 -11.47 6.30
N SER A 187 -18.23 -12.76 5.96
CA SER A 187 -19.33 -13.72 5.99
C SER A 187 -19.88 -13.92 7.41
N ASP A 188 -19.00 -14.16 8.38
CA ASP A 188 -19.35 -14.37 9.80
C ASP A 188 -19.98 -13.11 10.43
N ALA A 189 -19.55 -11.92 10.00
CA ALA A 189 -20.14 -10.63 10.42
C ALA A 189 -21.55 -10.40 9.83
N GLY A 190 -21.99 -11.23 8.91
CA GLY A 190 -23.28 -11.09 8.26
C GLY A 190 -23.34 -9.91 7.28
N VAL A 191 -22.25 -9.60 6.59
CA VAL A 191 -22.26 -8.58 5.53
C VAL A 191 -23.25 -9.03 4.44
N PRO A 192 -24.18 -8.16 4.01
CA PRO A 192 -25.24 -8.56 3.10
C PRO A 192 -24.72 -9.07 1.74
N ARG A 193 -25.49 -9.94 1.10
CA ARG A 193 -25.16 -10.56 -0.18
C ARG A 193 -24.86 -9.51 -1.25
N GLY A 194 -23.78 -9.75 -2.02
CA GLY A 194 -23.37 -8.91 -3.12
C GLY A 194 -22.60 -7.63 -2.71
N TRP A 195 -22.58 -7.24 -1.41
CA TRP A 195 -21.85 -6.05 -0.98
C TRP A 195 -20.34 -6.17 -1.19
N VAL A 196 -19.79 -7.35 -0.88
CA VAL A 196 -18.37 -7.66 -1.15
C VAL A 196 -18.28 -9.04 -1.81
N ASN A 197 -17.54 -9.13 -2.91
CA ASN A 197 -17.31 -10.35 -3.67
C ASN A 197 -15.82 -10.55 -3.88
N PHE A 198 -15.34 -11.80 -3.89
CA PHE A 198 -13.92 -12.12 -3.95
C PHE A 198 -13.58 -12.92 -5.20
N LEU A 199 -12.53 -12.49 -5.88
CA LEU A 199 -11.91 -13.17 -7.01
C LEU A 199 -10.46 -13.49 -6.70
N TYR A 200 -9.95 -14.57 -7.24
CA TYR A 200 -8.60 -15.09 -7.03
C TYR A 200 -7.91 -15.37 -8.37
N GLY A 201 -6.60 -15.56 -8.33
CA GLY A 201 -5.83 -15.86 -9.52
C GLY A 201 -5.36 -14.63 -10.28
N GLN A 202 -4.76 -14.85 -11.45
CA GLN A 202 -4.16 -13.78 -12.26
C GLN A 202 -5.02 -13.40 -13.48
N THR A 203 -5.71 -14.34 -14.07
CA THR A 203 -6.37 -14.22 -15.38
C THR A 203 -7.54 -13.23 -15.39
N VAL A 204 -8.26 -13.10 -14.28
CA VAL A 204 -9.44 -12.22 -14.17
C VAL A 204 -9.13 -10.74 -13.92
N GLY A 205 -7.87 -10.42 -13.62
CA GLY A 205 -7.47 -9.02 -13.29
C GLY A 205 -7.71 -8.03 -14.44
N PRO A 206 -7.17 -8.25 -15.64
CA PRO A 206 -7.42 -7.37 -16.79
C PRO A 206 -8.92 -7.27 -17.14
N ALA A 207 -9.63 -8.39 -17.18
CA ALA A 207 -11.06 -8.40 -17.48
C ALA A 207 -11.89 -7.62 -16.43
N LEU A 208 -11.54 -7.69 -15.14
CA LEU A 208 -12.18 -6.89 -14.10
C LEU A 208 -11.97 -5.38 -14.33
N VAL A 209 -10.76 -4.98 -14.73
CA VAL A 209 -10.44 -3.57 -15.01
C VAL A 209 -11.19 -3.05 -16.23
N GLU A 210 -11.37 -3.85 -17.26
CA GLU A 210 -12.00 -3.47 -18.51
C GLU A 210 -13.54 -3.52 -18.47
N ASP A 211 -14.12 -4.25 -17.52
CA ASP A 211 -15.56 -4.46 -17.46
C ASP A 211 -16.33 -3.13 -17.22
N PRO A 212 -17.31 -2.79 -18.08
CA PRO A 212 -18.05 -1.53 -17.98
C PRO A 212 -18.96 -1.41 -16.75
N ARG A 213 -19.23 -2.49 -16.03
CA ARG A 213 -20.00 -2.49 -14.78
C ARG A 213 -19.20 -1.93 -13.60
N VAL A 214 -17.88 -1.82 -13.73
CA VAL A 214 -17.02 -1.20 -12.72
C VAL A 214 -17.07 0.31 -12.84
N ASP A 215 -17.44 1.00 -11.77
CA ASP A 215 -17.56 2.46 -11.72
C ASP A 215 -16.28 3.14 -11.21
N PHE A 216 -15.50 2.45 -10.35
CA PHE A 216 -14.26 2.96 -9.76
C PHE A 216 -13.24 1.83 -9.59
N ILE A 217 -11.96 2.12 -9.81
CA ILE A 217 -10.87 1.14 -9.63
C ILE A 217 -9.91 1.63 -8.55
N THR A 218 -9.68 0.80 -7.53
CA THR A 218 -8.63 1.03 -6.54
C THR A 218 -7.59 -0.09 -6.60
N PHE A 219 -6.35 0.29 -6.85
CA PHE A 219 -5.24 -0.64 -7.04
C PHE A 219 -4.05 -0.26 -6.18
N THR A 220 -3.42 -1.25 -5.55
CA THR A 220 -2.09 -1.11 -4.96
C THR A 220 -1.18 -2.18 -5.55
N GLY A 221 -0.04 -1.78 -6.08
CA GLY A 221 0.92 -2.69 -6.71
C GLY A 221 2.02 -1.96 -7.49
N SER A 222 2.59 -2.63 -8.49
CA SER A 222 3.72 -2.07 -9.26
C SER A 222 3.28 -0.95 -10.21
N SER A 223 4.17 0.02 -10.43
CA SER A 223 3.93 1.16 -11.33
C SER A 223 3.63 0.74 -12.78
N PRO A 224 4.29 -0.28 -13.37
CA PRO A 224 3.93 -0.75 -14.71
C PRO A 224 2.48 -1.27 -14.80
N VAL A 225 2.02 -2.04 -13.82
CA VAL A 225 0.63 -2.53 -13.79
C VAL A 225 -0.34 -1.37 -13.56
N GLY A 226 -0.01 -0.41 -12.68
CA GLY A 226 -0.80 0.79 -12.47
C GLY A 226 -0.98 1.62 -13.75
N ALA A 227 0.07 1.75 -14.55
CA ALA A 227 0.01 2.42 -15.86
C ALA A 227 -0.93 1.70 -16.84
N GLN A 228 -0.89 0.36 -16.89
CA GLN A 228 -1.81 -0.45 -17.70
C GLN A 228 -3.26 -0.26 -17.25
N ILE A 229 -3.53 -0.31 -15.95
CA ILE A 229 -4.87 -0.06 -15.39
C ILE A 229 -5.36 1.33 -15.76
N LYS A 230 -4.50 2.36 -15.64
CA LYS A 230 -4.87 3.72 -16.04
C LYS A 230 -5.21 3.83 -17.51
N ALA A 231 -4.45 3.19 -18.38
CA ALA A 231 -4.71 3.16 -19.82
C ALA A 231 -6.06 2.48 -20.13
N ALA A 232 -6.38 1.36 -19.46
CA ALA A 232 -7.60 0.60 -19.66
C ALA A 232 -8.84 1.23 -18.99
N SER A 233 -8.66 2.14 -18.02
CA SER A 233 -9.78 2.71 -17.25
C SER A 233 -10.66 3.70 -18.04
N GLY A 234 -10.16 4.25 -19.15
CA GLY A 234 -10.86 5.29 -19.90
C GLY A 234 -11.17 6.52 -19.02
N LEU A 235 -12.42 6.96 -18.98
CA LEU A 235 -12.87 8.10 -18.16
C LEU A 235 -13.19 7.72 -16.70
N ARG A 236 -13.17 6.43 -16.36
CA ARG A 236 -13.40 5.99 -14.97
C ARG A 236 -12.31 6.51 -14.05
N ARG A 237 -12.71 6.94 -12.86
CA ARG A 237 -11.76 7.37 -11.84
C ARG A 237 -11.01 6.18 -11.27
N VAL A 238 -9.75 6.41 -10.94
CA VAL A 238 -8.86 5.41 -10.35
C VAL A 238 -8.14 5.98 -9.13
N ALA A 239 -7.94 5.16 -8.12
CA ALA A 239 -6.97 5.39 -7.05
C ALA A 239 -5.85 4.34 -7.20
N LEU A 240 -4.64 4.80 -7.44
CA LEU A 240 -3.47 3.96 -7.70
C LEU A 240 -2.41 4.27 -6.66
N GLU A 241 -2.06 3.27 -5.85
CA GLU A 241 -0.95 3.31 -4.89
C GLU A 241 0.18 2.42 -5.42
N LEU A 242 1.26 3.04 -5.86
CA LEU A 242 2.30 2.39 -6.63
C LEU A 242 3.66 2.43 -5.92
N GLY A 243 4.72 2.06 -6.64
CA GLY A 243 6.06 1.93 -6.12
C GLY A 243 6.73 3.25 -5.72
N GLY A 244 7.88 3.11 -5.05
CA GLY A 244 8.73 4.21 -4.64
C GLY A 244 10.15 3.73 -4.31
N THR A 245 11.09 4.67 -4.24
CA THR A 245 12.50 4.40 -3.86
C THR A 245 12.87 5.00 -2.49
N GLY A 246 11.89 5.56 -1.78
CA GLY A 246 12.00 6.04 -0.40
C GLY A 246 13.23 6.90 -0.09
N PRO A 247 13.57 7.96 -0.87
CA PRO A 247 14.77 8.73 -0.63
C PRO A 247 14.71 9.40 0.74
N THR A 248 15.84 9.34 1.46
CA THR A 248 15.96 9.96 2.78
C THR A 248 17.30 10.71 2.87
N ILE A 249 17.25 11.98 3.24
CA ILE A 249 18.39 12.86 3.34
C ILE A 249 18.85 12.94 4.80
N VAL A 250 20.15 12.81 5.03
CA VAL A 250 20.80 13.04 6.33
C VAL A 250 21.73 14.24 6.17
N HIS A 251 21.29 15.42 6.65
CA HIS A 251 22.01 16.68 6.46
C HIS A 251 23.19 16.82 7.42
N ALA A 252 24.04 17.80 7.19
CA ALA A 252 25.28 18.05 7.96
C ALA A 252 25.04 18.21 9.47
N ASP A 253 23.91 18.79 9.86
CA ASP A 253 23.49 19.05 11.23
C ASP A 253 22.58 17.96 11.84
N ALA A 254 22.31 16.89 11.07
CA ALA A 254 21.44 15.81 11.52
C ALA A 254 21.99 15.05 12.73
N ASN A 255 21.09 14.63 13.62
CA ASN A 255 21.41 13.68 14.68
C ASN A 255 21.54 12.27 14.08
N ILE A 256 22.77 11.82 13.83
CA ILE A 256 23.03 10.49 13.24
C ILE A 256 22.72 9.34 14.20
N ASP A 257 22.76 9.55 15.52
CA ASP A 257 22.44 8.54 16.51
C ASP A 257 20.93 8.21 16.51
N GLN A 258 20.11 9.11 16.00
CA GLN A 258 18.69 8.87 15.73
C GLN A 258 18.45 8.37 14.29
N ALA A 259 19.12 8.99 13.31
CA ALA A 259 18.87 8.74 11.89
C ALA A 259 19.35 7.33 11.45
N ALA A 260 20.55 6.90 11.86
CA ALA A 260 21.12 5.64 11.40
C ALA A 260 20.33 4.41 11.89
N PRO A 261 19.96 4.27 13.19
CA PRO A 261 19.11 3.17 13.63
C PRO A 261 17.73 3.17 12.99
N MET A 262 17.09 4.34 12.87
CA MET A 262 15.76 4.45 12.25
C MET A 262 15.79 4.03 10.77
N CYS A 263 16.75 4.53 10.00
CA CYS A 263 16.87 4.21 8.59
C CYS A 263 17.27 2.75 8.37
N SER A 264 18.13 2.15 9.21
CA SER A 264 18.54 0.76 9.06
C SER A 264 17.37 -0.21 9.24
N VAL A 265 16.54 -0.01 10.25
CA VAL A 265 15.32 -0.82 10.46
C VAL A 265 14.33 -0.60 9.30
N ASN A 266 14.11 0.65 8.91
CA ASN A 266 13.10 1.02 7.94
C ASN A 266 13.47 0.67 6.48
N SER A 267 14.74 0.43 6.18
CA SER A 267 15.19 -0.08 4.88
C SER A 267 15.09 -1.60 4.77
N MET A 268 15.18 -2.33 5.90
CA MET A 268 15.26 -3.79 5.90
C MET A 268 13.97 -4.48 6.36
N ARG A 269 13.09 -3.78 7.07
CA ARG A 269 11.81 -4.31 7.54
C ARG A 269 11.01 -4.92 6.40
N LEU A 270 10.28 -6.03 6.67
CA LEU A 270 9.53 -6.81 5.66
C LEU A 270 10.40 -7.32 4.51
N ALA A 271 11.71 -7.55 4.76
CA ALA A 271 12.69 -7.84 3.74
C ALA A 271 12.70 -6.78 2.61
N GLY A 272 12.50 -5.49 2.96
CA GLY A 272 12.43 -4.37 2.01
C GLY A 272 11.19 -4.34 1.11
N GLN A 273 10.22 -5.24 1.31
CA GLN A 273 9.02 -5.35 0.47
C GLN A 273 7.94 -4.33 0.86
N SER A 274 8.32 -3.06 0.88
CA SER A 274 7.43 -1.93 1.16
C SER A 274 7.66 -0.81 0.15
N CYS A 275 6.59 -0.24 -0.38
CA CYS A 275 6.64 0.94 -1.26
C CYS A 275 7.28 2.17 -0.59
N LEU A 276 7.32 2.20 0.76
CA LEU A 276 7.97 3.23 1.57
C LEU A 276 9.37 2.86 2.03
N SER A 277 9.89 1.67 1.70
CA SER A 277 11.22 1.24 2.16
C SER A 277 12.28 2.27 1.84
N VAL A 278 13.17 2.54 2.79
CA VAL A 278 14.28 3.48 2.62
C VAL A 278 15.33 2.82 1.73
N GLN A 279 15.20 3.00 0.42
CA GLN A 279 16.13 2.43 -0.54
C GLN A 279 17.34 3.34 -0.77
N ASN A 280 17.14 4.65 -0.97
CA ASN A 280 18.19 5.61 -1.26
C ASN A 280 18.43 6.56 -0.08
N LEU A 281 19.63 6.58 0.46
CA LEU A 281 20.04 7.43 1.56
C LEU A 281 21.09 8.43 1.07
N TYR A 282 20.78 9.72 1.13
CA TYR A 282 21.67 10.83 0.74
C TYR A 282 22.24 11.43 1.99
N ILE A 283 23.53 11.20 2.26
CA ILE A 283 24.23 11.62 3.48
C ILE A 283 25.23 12.72 3.14
N HIS A 284 25.17 13.84 3.86
CA HIS A 284 26.15 14.90 3.72
C HIS A 284 27.56 14.37 3.96
N GLU A 285 28.54 14.79 3.15
CA GLU A 285 29.90 14.23 3.18
C GLU A 285 30.54 14.28 4.57
N SER A 286 30.31 15.38 5.34
CA SER A 286 30.86 15.54 6.70
C SER A 286 30.28 14.51 7.71
N ARG A 287 29.22 13.81 7.40
CA ARG A 287 28.57 12.81 8.26
C ARG A 287 28.65 11.39 7.71
N PHE A 288 29.05 11.24 6.46
CA PHE A 288 28.92 10.00 5.72
C PHE A 288 29.62 8.82 6.41
N ASP A 289 30.89 8.96 6.78
CA ASP A 289 31.65 7.83 7.30
C ASP A 289 31.11 7.38 8.68
N ALA A 290 30.77 8.33 9.56
CA ALA A 290 30.18 8.05 10.86
C ALA A 290 28.78 7.40 10.71
N PHE A 291 27.93 7.95 9.82
CA PHE A 291 26.62 7.38 9.55
C PHE A 291 26.70 5.99 8.94
N ALA A 292 27.54 5.80 7.91
CA ALA A 292 27.71 4.51 7.24
C ALA A 292 28.20 3.42 8.21
N ALA A 293 29.13 3.74 9.10
CA ALA A 293 29.62 2.82 10.12
C ALA A 293 28.50 2.37 11.07
N GLN A 294 27.73 3.31 11.61
CA GLN A 294 26.59 3.03 12.49
C GLN A 294 25.50 2.26 11.75
N PHE A 295 25.12 2.69 10.54
CA PHE A 295 24.08 2.05 9.73
C PHE A 295 24.44 0.60 9.41
N VAL A 296 25.66 0.33 8.93
CA VAL A 296 26.12 -1.05 8.62
C VAL A 296 26.18 -1.90 9.88
N GLN A 297 26.60 -1.34 11.02
CA GLN A 297 26.61 -2.04 12.30
C GLN A 297 25.18 -2.47 12.68
N GLN A 298 24.22 -1.58 12.60
CA GLN A 298 22.81 -1.87 12.90
C GLN A 298 22.25 -2.93 11.95
N VAL A 299 22.52 -2.82 10.64
CA VAL A 299 22.06 -3.80 9.64
C VAL A 299 22.63 -5.20 9.93
N ARG A 300 23.89 -5.30 10.34
CA ARG A 300 24.53 -6.59 10.71
C ARG A 300 23.92 -7.24 11.94
N HIS A 301 23.30 -6.48 12.85
CA HIS A 301 22.65 -7.00 14.04
C HIS A 301 21.24 -7.55 13.76
N LEU A 302 20.65 -7.25 12.60
CA LEU A 302 19.33 -7.75 12.25
C LEU A 302 19.36 -9.28 12.08
N LYS A 303 18.50 -9.96 12.82
CA LYS A 303 18.39 -11.43 12.78
C LYS A 303 17.58 -11.86 11.56
N VAL A 304 18.27 -12.48 10.60
CA VAL A 304 17.63 -13.18 9.47
C VAL A 304 17.31 -14.60 9.90
N GLY A 305 16.09 -15.08 9.71
CA GLY A 305 15.76 -16.43 10.18
C GLY A 305 14.32 -16.87 9.90
N ASP A 306 13.87 -17.85 10.68
CA ASP A 306 12.51 -18.38 10.63
C ASP A 306 11.50 -17.25 10.93
N PRO A 307 10.59 -16.91 10.01
CA PRO A 307 9.63 -15.82 10.22
C PRO A 307 8.63 -16.12 11.36
N THR A 308 8.49 -17.37 11.81
CA THR A 308 7.64 -17.72 12.96
C THR A 308 8.31 -17.45 14.31
N ASP A 309 9.65 -17.30 14.35
CA ASP A 309 10.38 -16.94 15.57
C ASP A 309 10.15 -15.43 15.89
N PRO A 310 9.62 -15.09 17.09
CA PRO A 310 9.43 -13.71 17.49
C PRO A 310 10.70 -12.85 17.49
N GLY A 311 11.86 -13.47 17.62
CA GLY A 311 13.17 -12.82 17.57
C GLY A 311 13.67 -12.52 16.16
N THR A 312 13.04 -13.03 15.11
CA THR A 312 13.43 -12.77 13.73
C THR A 312 13.05 -11.34 13.32
N ASP A 313 14.02 -10.61 12.74
CA ASP A 313 13.82 -9.27 12.19
C ASP A 313 13.47 -9.31 10.70
N ILE A 314 14.13 -10.19 9.96
CA ILE A 314 14.01 -10.31 8.52
C ILE A 314 13.62 -11.75 8.17
N GLY A 315 12.45 -11.90 7.55
CA GLY A 315 11.98 -13.18 7.03
C GLY A 315 12.46 -13.43 5.60
N THR A 316 11.56 -13.95 4.76
CA THR A 316 11.85 -14.17 3.33
C THR A 316 11.30 -13.07 2.45
N LEU A 317 11.80 -12.96 1.25
CA LEU A 317 11.04 -12.42 0.15
C LEU A 317 9.84 -13.34 -0.17
N ILE A 318 8.92 -12.83 -0.96
CA ILE A 318 7.65 -13.55 -1.23
C ILE A 318 7.88 -14.91 -1.88
N ASP A 319 8.94 -15.04 -2.67
CA ASP A 319 9.36 -16.28 -3.32
C ASP A 319 10.86 -16.23 -3.69
N GLU A 320 11.38 -17.35 -4.17
CA GLU A 320 12.78 -17.45 -4.59
C GLU A 320 13.06 -16.63 -5.85
N ALA A 321 12.09 -16.46 -6.74
CA ALA A 321 12.27 -15.65 -7.95
C ALA A 321 12.49 -14.17 -7.61
N ALA A 322 11.77 -13.66 -6.60
CA ALA A 322 11.99 -12.31 -6.07
C ALA A 322 13.41 -12.16 -5.48
N ALA A 323 13.89 -13.16 -4.74
CA ALA A 323 15.24 -13.15 -4.17
C ALA A 323 16.33 -13.23 -5.26
N GLN A 324 16.11 -14.01 -6.31
CA GLN A 324 17.01 -14.09 -7.47
C GLN A 324 17.07 -12.74 -8.22
N ARG A 325 15.91 -12.09 -8.40
CA ARG A 325 15.84 -10.76 -9.02
C ARG A 325 16.64 -9.72 -8.21
N VAL A 326 16.46 -9.68 -6.89
CA VAL A 326 17.22 -8.77 -6.01
C VAL A 326 18.72 -9.06 -6.10
N GLN A 327 19.12 -10.33 -6.10
CA GLN A 327 20.51 -10.74 -6.25
C GLN A 327 21.11 -10.26 -7.58
N SER A 328 20.38 -10.43 -8.68
CA SER A 328 20.84 -10.00 -10.00
C SER A 328 21.07 -8.50 -10.09
N TRP A 329 20.21 -7.69 -9.46
CA TRP A 329 20.37 -6.22 -9.43
C TRP A 329 21.58 -5.78 -8.60
N VAL A 330 21.80 -6.43 -7.46
CA VAL A 330 23.00 -6.17 -6.63
C VAL A 330 24.27 -6.53 -7.40
N GLN A 331 24.30 -7.69 -8.06
CA GLN A 331 25.44 -8.12 -8.89
C GLN A 331 25.68 -7.18 -10.09
N GLU A 332 24.62 -6.71 -10.74
CA GLU A 332 24.70 -5.72 -11.80
C GLU A 332 25.35 -4.41 -11.30
N ALA A 333 24.90 -3.90 -10.15
CA ALA A 333 25.48 -2.70 -9.55
C ALA A 333 26.96 -2.88 -9.19
N VAL A 334 27.34 -4.03 -8.65
CA VAL A 334 28.75 -4.35 -8.33
C VAL A 334 29.59 -4.41 -9.61
N ALA A 335 29.07 -5.01 -10.68
CA ALA A 335 29.77 -5.05 -11.99
C ALA A 335 29.94 -3.64 -12.58
N GLN A 336 29.09 -2.69 -12.23
CA GLN A 336 29.17 -1.28 -12.62
C GLN A 336 30.03 -0.42 -11.66
N GLY A 337 30.64 -1.03 -10.61
CA GLY A 337 31.54 -0.35 -9.69
C GLY A 337 31.00 -0.06 -8.30
N ALA A 338 29.77 -0.43 -7.99
CA ALA A 338 29.24 -0.31 -6.63
C ALA A 338 29.98 -1.23 -5.66
N ARG A 339 30.13 -0.78 -4.42
CA ARG A 339 30.78 -1.53 -3.36
C ARG A 339 29.76 -2.01 -2.33
N VAL A 340 29.81 -3.31 -2.02
CA VAL A 340 29.01 -3.92 -0.97
C VAL A 340 29.67 -3.69 0.39
N LEU A 341 28.98 -3.01 1.31
CA LEU A 341 29.45 -2.81 2.69
C LEU A 341 29.05 -3.98 3.62
N THR A 342 27.94 -4.63 3.34
CA THR A 342 27.46 -5.86 4.02
C THR A 342 26.40 -6.54 3.18
N GLY A 343 26.17 -7.85 3.39
CA GLY A 343 25.14 -8.63 2.70
C GLY A 343 25.53 -9.09 1.29
N GLY A 344 24.60 -9.02 0.34
CA GLY A 344 24.79 -9.41 -1.06
C GLY A 344 24.61 -10.89 -1.36
N THR A 345 24.16 -11.69 -0.41
CA THR A 345 23.98 -13.15 -0.55
C THR A 345 22.54 -13.57 -0.25
N ARG A 346 22.15 -14.74 -0.74
CA ARG A 346 20.83 -15.34 -0.46
C ARG A 346 20.91 -16.84 -0.20
N GLU A 347 19.88 -17.34 0.48
CA GLU A 347 19.57 -18.75 0.60
C GLU A 347 18.08 -18.95 0.31
N GLY A 348 17.76 -19.59 -0.82
CA GLY A 348 16.38 -19.72 -1.28
C GLY A 348 15.70 -18.37 -1.44
N ALA A 349 14.56 -18.18 -0.76
CA ALA A 349 13.83 -16.92 -0.74
C ALA A 349 14.35 -15.91 0.29
N GLN A 350 15.27 -16.28 1.18
CA GLN A 350 15.92 -15.35 2.11
C GLN A 350 17.04 -14.59 1.39
N PHE A 351 17.00 -13.28 1.46
CA PHE A 351 18.07 -12.40 0.97
C PHE A 351 18.64 -11.62 2.17
N HIS A 352 19.94 -11.67 2.35
CA HIS A 352 20.59 -11.00 3.48
C HIS A 352 20.54 -9.49 3.32
N PRO A 353 20.24 -8.75 4.42
CA PRO A 353 20.26 -7.29 4.44
C PRO A 353 21.54 -6.73 3.82
N THR A 354 21.39 -5.90 2.81
CA THR A 354 22.48 -5.48 1.94
C THR A 354 22.60 -3.96 1.92
N VAL A 355 23.84 -3.50 2.04
CA VAL A 355 24.15 -2.06 1.95
C VAL A 355 25.18 -1.84 0.85
N LEU A 356 24.84 -0.95 -0.08
CA LEU A 356 25.67 -0.55 -1.21
C LEU A 356 26.15 0.89 -1.04
N THR A 357 27.33 1.20 -1.56
CA THR A 357 27.87 2.56 -1.74
C THR A 357 28.67 2.64 -3.02
N ASP A 358 29.21 3.80 -3.34
CA ASP A 358 29.98 4.08 -4.57
C ASP A 358 29.15 3.79 -5.83
N VAL A 359 27.85 4.10 -5.74
CA VAL A 359 26.89 3.95 -6.83
C VAL A 359 26.77 5.22 -7.66
N THR A 360 26.45 5.07 -8.94
CA THR A 360 26.07 6.18 -9.80
C THR A 360 24.54 6.31 -9.89
N HIS A 361 24.06 7.49 -10.22
CA HIS A 361 22.62 7.76 -10.35
C HIS A 361 21.95 6.86 -11.41
N ASP A 362 22.68 6.42 -12.41
CA ASP A 362 22.16 5.60 -13.52
C ASP A 362 21.99 4.13 -13.19
N MET A 363 22.57 3.65 -12.12
CA MET A 363 22.44 2.26 -11.71
C MET A 363 20.98 1.89 -11.38
N ARG A 364 20.58 0.71 -11.80
CA ARG A 364 19.21 0.21 -11.62
C ARG A 364 18.77 0.17 -10.17
N VAL A 365 19.66 -0.22 -9.24
CA VAL A 365 19.43 -0.22 -7.79
C VAL A 365 19.15 1.16 -7.20
N VAL A 366 19.39 2.24 -7.95
CA VAL A 366 19.11 3.63 -7.57
C VAL A 366 17.80 4.10 -8.20
N LYS A 367 17.63 3.85 -9.50
CA LYS A 367 16.52 4.38 -10.32
C LYS A 367 15.21 3.62 -10.16
N GLU A 368 15.28 2.28 -9.99
CA GLU A 368 14.10 1.43 -9.93
C GLU A 368 13.82 0.96 -8.48
N GLU A 369 12.58 0.62 -8.20
CA GLU A 369 12.16 0.05 -6.93
C GLU A 369 12.66 -1.40 -6.80
N ILE A 370 13.66 -1.66 -5.96
CA ILE A 370 14.24 -3.00 -5.80
C ILE A 370 13.31 -3.97 -5.07
N PHE A 371 12.45 -3.49 -4.19
CA PHE A 371 11.49 -4.28 -3.40
C PHE A 371 12.17 -5.50 -2.74
N GLY A 372 13.28 -5.23 -2.06
CA GLY A 372 14.15 -6.17 -1.40
C GLY A 372 14.96 -5.48 -0.29
N PRO A 373 15.64 -6.24 0.61
CA PRO A 373 16.35 -5.66 1.77
C PRO A 373 17.71 -5.07 1.36
N VAL A 374 17.66 -4.03 0.53
CA VAL A 374 18.84 -3.37 -0.02
C VAL A 374 18.71 -1.87 0.19
N ALA A 375 19.73 -1.28 0.81
CA ALA A 375 19.88 0.16 0.97
C ALA A 375 21.12 0.67 0.24
N VAL A 376 21.02 1.85 -0.35
CA VAL A 376 22.07 2.50 -1.13
C VAL A 376 22.46 3.81 -0.44
N LEU A 377 23.74 3.97 -0.11
CA LEU A 377 24.29 5.16 0.55
C LEU A 377 24.99 6.05 -0.48
N HIS A 378 24.51 7.29 -0.62
CA HIS A 378 25.06 8.32 -1.49
C HIS A 378 25.73 9.41 -0.65
N ARG A 379 26.92 9.87 -1.07
CA ARG A 379 27.53 11.10 -0.54
C ARG A 379 26.97 12.30 -1.28
N TYR A 380 26.74 13.39 -0.57
CA TYR A 380 26.46 14.68 -1.20
C TYR A 380 27.16 15.85 -0.49
N THR A 381 27.40 16.92 -1.21
CA THR A 381 28.02 18.16 -0.72
C THR A 381 27.06 19.33 -0.82
N ASP A 382 26.31 19.41 -1.90
CA ASP A 382 25.34 20.48 -2.16
C ASP A 382 23.91 19.98 -2.05
N LEU A 383 23.10 20.64 -1.23
CA LEU A 383 21.74 20.20 -0.93
C LEU A 383 20.77 20.48 -2.08
N ASP A 384 20.95 21.58 -2.83
CA ASP A 384 20.04 21.95 -3.91
C ASP A 384 20.19 21.00 -5.11
N SER A 385 21.42 20.67 -5.49
CA SER A 385 21.69 19.65 -6.51
C SER A 385 21.18 18.27 -6.07
N THR A 386 21.22 17.97 -4.76
CA THR A 386 20.65 16.74 -4.21
C THR A 386 19.12 16.72 -4.35
N PHE A 387 18.44 17.84 -4.10
CA PHE A 387 16.99 17.93 -4.35
C PHE A 387 16.65 17.73 -5.82
N GLU A 388 17.43 18.31 -6.74
CA GLU A 388 17.25 18.11 -8.18
C GLU A 388 17.41 16.63 -8.57
N GLN A 389 18.46 15.98 -8.09
CA GLN A 389 18.70 14.56 -8.33
C GLN A 389 17.58 13.66 -7.81
N ILE A 390 17.09 13.93 -6.58
CA ILE A 390 15.96 13.19 -6.00
C ILE A 390 14.68 13.43 -6.80
N ASN A 391 14.46 14.65 -7.27
CA ASN A 391 13.29 15.02 -8.06
C ASN A 391 13.32 14.47 -9.49
N ASP A 392 14.47 14.16 -10.05
CA ASP A 392 14.61 13.51 -11.37
C ASP A 392 14.08 12.06 -11.36
N SER A 393 13.95 11.45 -10.18
CA SER A 393 13.32 10.14 -10.04
C SER A 393 11.90 10.13 -10.62
N PRO A 394 11.51 9.06 -11.36
CA PRO A 394 10.15 8.88 -11.84
C PRO A 394 9.14 8.66 -10.70
N PHE A 395 9.62 8.39 -9.50
CA PHE A 395 8.80 8.15 -8.32
C PHE A 395 8.61 9.41 -7.49
N GLY A 396 7.55 9.44 -6.69
CA GLY A 396 7.23 10.55 -5.80
C GLY A 396 6.26 10.14 -4.69
N LEU A 397 6.53 8.99 -4.00
CA LEU A 397 5.65 8.52 -2.94
C LEU A 397 5.91 9.30 -1.65
N HIS A 398 6.93 8.91 -0.89
CA HIS A 398 7.37 9.62 0.31
C HIS A 398 8.89 9.79 0.30
N CYS A 399 9.36 10.85 0.97
CA CYS A 399 10.76 11.08 1.24
C CYS A 399 10.96 11.51 2.70
N GLY A 400 12.19 11.37 3.19
CA GLY A 400 12.60 11.82 4.53
C GLY A 400 13.72 12.85 4.49
N ILE A 401 13.82 13.68 5.53
CA ILE A 401 14.98 14.53 5.78
C ILE A 401 15.24 14.65 7.27
N PHE A 402 16.49 14.44 7.67
CA PHE A 402 16.98 14.71 9.03
C PHE A 402 17.81 15.99 9.02
N THR A 403 17.39 16.99 9.79
CA THR A 403 18.08 18.27 9.99
C THR A 403 17.63 18.93 11.30
N ALA A 404 18.51 19.64 11.96
CA ALA A 404 18.19 20.47 13.12
C ALA A 404 17.77 21.89 12.71
N ASP A 405 18.04 22.30 11.45
CA ASP A 405 17.73 23.64 10.95
C ASP A 405 16.33 23.71 10.32
N MET A 406 15.49 24.57 10.89
CA MET A 406 14.12 24.79 10.37
C MET A 406 14.11 25.37 8.95
N GLN A 407 15.07 26.23 8.59
CA GLN A 407 15.11 26.80 7.25
C GLN A 407 15.40 25.71 6.21
N THR A 408 16.33 24.81 6.49
CA THR A 408 16.64 23.63 5.68
C THR A 408 15.42 22.71 5.56
N ALA A 409 14.69 22.45 6.65
CA ALA A 409 13.46 21.67 6.63
C ALA A 409 12.40 22.29 5.70
N PHE A 410 12.15 23.59 5.80
CA PHE A 410 11.20 24.28 4.90
C PHE A 410 11.68 24.35 3.45
N ARG A 411 13.00 24.46 3.21
CA ARG A 411 13.56 24.34 1.84
C ARG A 411 13.24 22.96 1.25
N ALA A 412 13.47 21.88 1.99
CA ALA A 412 13.16 20.53 1.57
C ALA A 412 11.67 20.34 1.28
N ILE A 413 10.78 20.83 2.16
CA ILE A 413 9.31 20.75 1.96
C ILE A 413 8.87 21.43 0.66
N ARG A 414 9.50 22.55 0.29
CA ARG A 414 9.17 23.29 -0.94
C ARG A 414 9.81 22.69 -2.19
N ALA A 415 11.00 22.12 -2.06
CA ALA A 415 11.79 21.65 -3.20
C ALA A 415 11.45 20.20 -3.59
N LEU A 416 11.18 19.32 -2.62
CA LEU A 416 10.97 17.88 -2.88
C LEU A 416 9.56 17.61 -3.41
N ARG A 417 9.48 17.00 -4.59
CA ARG A 417 8.24 16.69 -5.30
C ARG A 417 7.76 15.27 -4.98
N PHE A 418 7.19 15.11 -3.77
CA PHE A 418 6.69 13.85 -3.24
C PHE A 418 5.28 14.02 -2.65
N GLY A 419 4.54 12.92 -2.55
CA GLY A 419 3.25 12.90 -1.89
C GLY A 419 3.34 13.15 -0.38
N GLY A 420 4.45 12.75 0.25
CA GLY A 420 4.75 13.05 1.65
C GLY A 420 6.23 13.39 1.87
N VAL A 421 6.49 14.39 2.72
CA VAL A 421 7.84 14.78 3.17
C VAL A 421 7.88 14.64 4.69
N VAL A 422 8.75 13.79 5.21
CA VAL A 422 8.89 13.52 6.65
C VAL A 422 10.13 14.24 7.19
N VAL A 423 9.92 15.24 8.04
CA VAL A 423 11.01 15.96 8.71
C VAL A 423 11.41 15.22 9.98
N ASN A 424 12.71 15.03 10.18
CA ASN A 424 13.31 14.26 11.27
C ASN A 424 12.78 12.83 11.38
N GLY A 425 12.52 12.22 10.21
CA GLY A 425 12.09 10.86 10.03
C GLY A 425 12.44 10.33 8.65
N SER A 426 12.29 9.03 8.47
CA SER A 426 12.48 8.38 7.18
C SER A 426 11.19 8.38 6.35
N SER A 427 11.29 7.99 5.09
CA SER A 427 10.15 7.87 4.15
C SER A 427 9.02 6.94 4.64
N THR A 428 9.27 6.07 5.62
CA THR A 428 8.35 4.98 6.03
C THR A 428 7.25 5.41 7.00
N TRP A 429 7.31 6.63 7.56
CA TRP A 429 6.35 7.04 8.57
C TRP A 429 4.94 7.16 7.99
N ARG A 430 3.97 6.46 8.61
CA ARG A 430 2.58 6.44 8.16
C ARG A 430 1.62 6.17 9.31
N THR A 431 0.46 6.85 9.28
CA THR A 431 -0.76 6.54 10.06
C THR A 431 -1.96 6.42 9.13
N ASP A 432 -3.05 5.79 9.60
CA ASP A 432 -4.19 5.47 8.73
C ASP A 432 -5.13 6.66 8.48
N GLN A 433 -5.06 7.73 9.26
CA GLN A 433 -5.83 8.96 9.09
C GLN A 433 -5.20 10.00 8.15
N MET A 434 -3.94 9.81 7.74
CA MET A 434 -3.26 10.77 6.86
C MET A 434 -3.63 10.57 5.38
N PRO A 435 -3.50 11.64 4.55
CA PRO A 435 -3.64 11.52 3.10
C PRO A 435 -2.40 10.80 2.52
N TYR A 436 -2.44 9.50 2.47
CA TYR A 436 -1.34 8.69 1.94
C TYR A 436 -1.48 8.52 0.43
N GLY A 437 -0.38 8.70 -0.31
CA GLY A 437 -0.34 8.46 -1.75
C GLY A 437 0.76 9.23 -2.45
N GLY A 438 1.11 8.77 -3.64
CA GLY A 438 2.18 9.31 -4.46
C GLY A 438 1.74 10.34 -5.50
N ILE A 439 2.74 10.92 -6.13
CA ILE A 439 2.66 11.68 -7.38
C ILE A 439 3.58 11.02 -8.41
N LYS A 440 3.62 11.50 -9.64
CA LYS A 440 4.38 10.91 -10.74
C LYS A 440 3.99 9.43 -10.93
N ASN A 441 4.97 8.52 -11.11
CA ASN A 441 4.72 7.08 -11.26
C ASN A 441 4.46 6.35 -9.92
N SER A 442 4.35 7.08 -8.81
CA SER A 442 3.98 6.50 -7.51
C SER A 442 2.49 6.52 -7.21
N GLY A 443 1.67 7.17 -8.01
CA GLY A 443 0.23 7.00 -7.84
C GLY A 443 -0.66 8.16 -8.28
N ILE A 444 -1.97 7.92 -8.12
CA ILE A 444 -3.08 8.86 -8.37
C ILE A 444 -4.10 8.67 -7.25
N GLY A 445 -4.64 9.76 -6.71
CA GLY A 445 -5.56 9.72 -5.58
C GLY A 445 -4.83 9.64 -4.24
N ARG A 446 -5.60 9.40 -3.17
CA ARG A 446 -5.07 9.27 -1.81
C ARG A 446 -5.76 8.15 -1.05
N GLU A 447 -4.99 7.33 -0.36
CA GLU A 447 -5.45 6.35 0.61
C GLU A 447 -5.59 7.01 2.00
N GLY A 448 -6.29 6.33 2.89
CA GLY A 448 -6.75 6.84 4.18
C GLY A 448 -8.29 6.99 4.15
N PRO A 449 -9.03 6.51 5.19
CA PRO A 449 -10.49 6.35 5.11
C PRO A 449 -11.24 7.59 4.61
N ARG A 450 -10.96 8.77 5.17
CA ARG A 450 -11.59 10.03 4.78
C ARG A 450 -11.36 10.37 3.29
N TYR A 451 -10.14 10.19 2.81
CA TYR A 451 -9.74 10.56 1.45
C TYR A 451 -10.28 9.55 0.44
N ALA A 452 -10.17 8.25 0.75
CA ALA A 452 -10.70 7.19 -0.07
C ALA A 452 -12.24 7.27 -0.20
N ILE A 453 -12.97 7.60 0.88
CA ILE A 453 -14.42 7.85 0.84
C ILE A 453 -14.73 9.01 -0.11
N ARG A 454 -13.95 10.08 -0.05
CA ARG A 454 -14.13 11.22 -0.96
C ARG A 454 -13.90 10.85 -2.42
N ASP A 455 -12.91 10.03 -2.71
CA ASP A 455 -12.63 9.54 -4.07
C ASP A 455 -13.71 8.56 -4.56
N MET A 456 -14.32 7.79 -3.66
CA MET A 456 -15.36 6.79 -3.95
C MET A 456 -16.79 7.36 -3.85
N THR A 457 -16.91 8.69 -3.85
CA THR A 457 -18.21 9.41 -3.92
C THR A 457 -18.17 10.47 -5.02
N ASP A 458 -19.31 10.72 -5.64
CA ASP A 458 -19.53 11.81 -6.59
C ASP A 458 -20.19 12.99 -5.91
N GLU A 459 -19.68 14.19 -6.13
CA GLU A 459 -20.33 15.42 -5.70
C GLU A 459 -21.37 15.85 -6.74
N ARG A 460 -22.60 16.03 -6.30
CA ARG A 460 -23.71 16.46 -7.15
C ARG A 460 -24.25 17.79 -6.65
N LEU A 461 -24.32 18.76 -7.56
CA LEU A 461 -24.98 20.03 -7.29
C LEU A 461 -26.50 19.86 -7.39
N VAL A 462 -27.22 20.33 -6.36
CA VAL A 462 -28.68 20.37 -6.32
C VAL A 462 -29.11 21.85 -6.18
N ILE A 463 -29.98 22.29 -7.06
CA ILE A 463 -30.49 23.67 -7.08
C ILE A 463 -32.00 23.66 -6.88
N PHE A 464 -32.46 24.42 -5.89
CA PHE A 464 -33.87 24.66 -5.65
C PHE A 464 -34.22 26.07 -6.18
N ASN A 465 -35.22 26.16 -7.02
CA ASN A 465 -35.83 27.44 -7.38
C ASN A 465 -36.91 27.74 -6.32
N LEU A 466 -36.72 28.80 -5.55
CA LEU A 466 -37.60 29.20 -4.45
C LEU A 466 -38.66 30.19 -4.89
#